data_fed647f7d108e5b73b0c41b47bbf52d1
#
_entry.id   fed647f7d108e5b73b0c41b47bbf52d1
#
_cell.length_a   1.000
_cell.length_b   1.000
_cell.length_c   1.000
_cell.angle_alpha   90.00
_cell.angle_beta   90.00
_cell.angle_gamma   90.00
#
_symmetry.space_group_name_H-M   'P 1'
#
loop_
_entity.id
_entity.type
_entity.pdbx_description
1 polymer ?
#
loop_
_entity_poly.entity_id
_entity_poly.type
_entity_poly.pdbx_seq_one_letter_code
_entity_poly.pdbx_strand_id
1 'polypeptide(L)'
;EPFQASQLDQMIQQDDSIYRVFDPQEGLNGARTSYFHKSVGGYHAAKPRALQNLFEYHLYQNNLQVMNMLNVKYVIQQDDEGNSYPAVNPDANGNAWFVDQLVPVSSANEEILKLKDFNSKTQAVVNTKEYPELTKLRYSVDSVASIDLVDYRPDYLKYSSNNSNDGFAVFSEMHYPSGWNAFIDGKPQDHYKVDYALRGMKVPAGQHEIEFKFEPEVVETGSQITLAANILLGLIIVGGLGFTLFRGKKEES
;
A
#
# COMPACT_ATOMS: atom_id res chain seq x y z
N GLU A 1 -10.81 25.89 -11.38
CA GLU A 1 -11.53 24.91 -12.21
C GLU A 1 -10.92 23.51 -11.98
N PRO A 2 -11.73 22.43 -12.05
CA PRO A 2 -11.19 21.08 -11.95
C PRO A 2 -10.28 20.79 -13.13
N PHE A 3 -9.28 19.91 -12.93
CA PHE A 3 -8.43 19.44 -14.02
C PHE A 3 -9.27 18.78 -15.11
N GLN A 4 -8.87 18.97 -16.37
CA GLN A 4 -9.45 18.25 -17.50
C GLN A 4 -8.48 17.17 -17.98
N ALA A 5 -9.01 15.99 -18.29
CA ALA A 5 -8.21 14.89 -18.81
C ALA A 5 -7.67 15.24 -20.19
N SER A 6 -6.36 15.17 -20.38
CA SER A 6 -5.69 15.34 -21.66
C SER A 6 -5.83 14.07 -22.51
N GLN A 7 -5.40 14.14 -23.78
CA GLN A 7 -5.31 12.93 -24.62
C GLN A 7 -4.40 11.86 -24.02
N LEU A 8 -3.29 12.29 -23.38
CA LEU A 8 -2.39 11.38 -22.65
C LEU A 8 -3.13 10.65 -21.53
N ASP A 9 -3.91 11.37 -20.71
CA ASP A 9 -4.68 10.74 -19.63
C ASP A 9 -5.68 9.73 -20.17
N GLN A 10 -6.36 10.06 -21.26
CA GLN A 10 -7.31 9.16 -21.94
C GLN A 10 -6.62 7.91 -22.50
N MET A 11 -5.40 8.04 -23.04
CA MET A 11 -4.63 6.87 -23.51
C MET A 11 -4.27 5.93 -22.36
N ILE A 12 -3.79 6.47 -21.24
CA ILE A 12 -3.45 5.68 -20.06
C ILE A 12 -4.71 5.00 -19.47
N GLN A 13 -5.84 5.70 -19.45
CA GLN A 13 -7.11 5.19 -18.93
C GLN A 13 -7.75 4.08 -19.74
N GLN A 14 -7.25 3.79 -20.95
CA GLN A 14 -7.68 2.61 -21.73
C GLN A 14 -7.17 1.29 -21.15
N ASP A 15 -6.20 1.34 -20.26
CA ASP A 15 -5.68 0.17 -19.56
C ASP A 15 -6.42 -0.01 -18.23
N ASP A 16 -7.29 -1.02 -18.16
CA ASP A 16 -8.11 -1.33 -16.97
C ASP A 16 -7.35 -2.09 -15.87
N SER A 17 -6.06 -2.43 -16.08
CA SER A 17 -5.26 -3.12 -15.07
C SER A 17 -4.92 -2.20 -13.89
N ILE A 18 -4.52 -2.78 -12.77
CA ILE A 18 -4.09 -2.02 -11.58
C ILE A 18 -2.59 -1.78 -11.66
N TYR A 19 -2.20 -0.54 -11.82
CA TYR A 19 -0.81 -0.09 -11.93
C TYR A 19 -0.65 1.31 -11.33
N ARG A 20 0.59 1.83 -11.30
CA ARG A 20 0.88 3.23 -10.94
C ARG A 20 1.44 3.99 -12.12
N VAL A 21 1.16 5.28 -12.13
CA VAL A 21 1.72 6.26 -13.06
C VAL A 21 2.72 7.14 -12.32
N PHE A 22 3.85 7.42 -12.94
CA PHE A 22 4.85 8.34 -12.43
C PHE A 22 5.05 9.50 -13.40
N ASP A 23 4.89 10.71 -12.89
CA ASP A 23 5.24 11.94 -13.59
C ASP A 23 6.46 12.58 -12.90
N PRO A 24 7.66 12.50 -13.50
CA PRO A 24 8.87 13.10 -12.92
C PRO A 24 8.79 14.61 -12.72
N GLN A 25 7.99 15.33 -13.53
CA GLN A 25 7.86 16.79 -13.45
C GLN A 25 6.98 17.20 -12.27
N GLU A 26 5.89 16.48 -12.03
CA GLU A 26 5.05 16.70 -10.85
C GLU A 26 5.69 16.16 -9.58
N GLY A 27 6.49 15.12 -9.69
CA GLY A 27 7.23 14.51 -8.60
C GLY A 27 6.34 14.06 -7.45
N LEU A 28 6.86 14.21 -6.21
CA LEU A 28 6.19 13.74 -4.99
C LEU A 28 4.88 14.48 -4.68
N ASN A 29 4.76 15.75 -5.05
CA ASN A 29 3.71 16.66 -4.58
C ASN A 29 2.71 17.07 -5.66
N GLY A 30 2.88 16.61 -6.89
CA GLY A 30 1.99 16.95 -7.99
C GLY A 30 0.57 16.44 -7.74
N ALA A 31 -0.43 17.25 -8.08
CA ALA A 31 -1.83 16.92 -7.85
C ALA A 31 -2.53 16.37 -9.09
N ARG A 32 -2.09 16.79 -10.29
CA ARG A 32 -2.79 16.48 -11.55
C ARG A 32 -2.73 14.98 -11.87
N THR A 33 -1.55 14.35 -11.80
CA THR A 33 -1.40 12.93 -12.09
C THR A 33 -2.22 12.08 -11.14
N SER A 34 -2.25 12.42 -9.84
CA SER A 34 -3.04 11.71 -8.84
C SER A 34 -4.56 11.96 -8.96
N TYR A 35 -4.97 13.00 -9.68
CA TYR A 35 -6.38 13.24 -9.95
C TYR A 35 -6.97 12.28 -11.00
N PHE A 36 -6.17 11.90 -12.00
CA PHE A 36 -6.62 11.02 -13.10
C PHE A 36 -6.19 9.57 -12.95
N HIS A 37 -5.10 9.31 -12.22
CA HIS A 37 -4.44 8.00 -12.17
C HIS A 37 -4.05 7.61 -10.74
N LYS A 38 -3.80 6.33 -10.51
CA LYS A 38 -3.07 5.86 -9.33
C LYS A 38 -1.61 6.29 -9.45
N SER A 39 -1.28 7.45 -8.94
CA SER A 39 0.07 8.02 -9.01
C SER A 39 0.97 7.49 -7.89
N VAL A 40 2.28 7.40 -8.15
CA VAL A 40 3.27 7.19 -7.09
C VAL A 40 3.38 8.40 -6.18
N GLY A 41 3.30 9.62 -6.76
CA GLY A 41 3.22 10.89 -6.04
C GLY A 41 1.78 11.28 -5.71
N GLY A 42 1.57 12.57 -5.43
CA GLY A 42 0.25 13.17 -5.21
C GLY A 42 0.27 14.21 -4.10
N TYR A 43 -0.61 15.18 -4.18
CA TYR A 43 -0.75 16.19 -3.11
C TYR A 43 -1.49 15.59 -1.92
N HIS A 44 -0.77 15.35 -0.83
CA HIS A 44 -1.31 14.79 0.40
C HIS A 44 -0.56 15.34 1.62
N ALA A 45 -1.29 15.82 2.63
CA ALA A 45 -0.69 16.43 3.83
C ALA A 45 0.05 15.41 4.73
N ALA A 46 -0.41 14.15 4.75
CA ALA A 46 0.13 13.09 5.60
C ALA A 46 0.83 12.00 4.77
N LYS A 47 1.91 12.35 4.08
CA LYS A 47 2.70 11.39 3.30
C LYS A 47 3.49 10.44 4.21
N PRO A 48 3.50 9.13 3.90
CA PRO A 48 4.43 8.22 4.56
C PRO A 48 5.87 8.65 4.29
N ARG A 49 6.69 8.74 5.35
CA ARG A 49 8.10 9.12 5.21
C ARG A 49 8.89 8.15 4.33
N ALA A 50 8.51 6.86 4.36
CA ALA A 50 9.13 5.87 3.49
C ALA A 50 8.96 6.22 2.01
N LEU A 51 7.78 6.67 1.60
CA LEU A 51 7.54 7.11 0.21
C LEU A 51 8.39 8.33 -0.15
N GLN A 52 8.46 9.35 0.72
CA GLN A 52 9.30 10.52 0.50
C GLN A 52 10.76 10.12 0.32
N ASN A 53 11.28 9.24 1.18
CA ASN A 53 12.66 8.75 1.08
C ASN A 53 12.89 7.98 -0.24
N LEU A 54 11.94 7.16 -0.70
CA LEU A 54 12.05 6.49 -2.01
C LEU A 54 12.14 7.51 -3.17
N PHE A 55 11.42 8.62 -3.08
CA PHE A 55 11.56 9.72 -4.06
C PHE A 55 12.95 10.33 -4.02
N GLU A 56 13.42 10.74 -2.84
CA GLU A 56 14.68 11.45 -2.67
C GLU A 56 15.90 10.59 -3.04
N TYR A 57 15.91 9.32 -2.67
CA TYR A 57 17.05 8.43 -2.87
C TYR A 57 17.04 7.69 -4.22
N HIS A 58 15.86 7.52 -4.85
CA HIS A 58 15.74 6.64 -5.99
C HIS A 58 14.93 7.20 -7.17
N LEU A 59 13.69 7.64 -6.97
CA LEU A 59 12.83 8.03 -8.10
C LEU A 59 13.34 9.28 -8.82
N TYR A 60 13.84 10.28 -8.09
CA TYR A 60 14.50 11.45 -8.69
C TYR A 60 15.84 11.14 -9.37
N GLN A 61 16.37 9.95 -9.15
CA GLN A 61 17.57 9.44 -9.80
C GLN A 61 17.26 8.42 -10.90
N ASN A 62 15.99 8.29 -11.30
CA ASN A 62 15.50 7.37 -12.32
C ASN A 62 15.87 5.89 -12.04
N ASN A 63 15.82 5.46 -10.78
CA ASN A 63 16.07 4.06 -10.42
C ASN A 63 14.92 3.17 -10.92
N LEU A 64 15.16 2.47 -12.01
CA LEU A 64 14.16 1.59 -12.65
C LEU A 64 13.74 0.44 -11.73
N GLN A 65 14.63 -0.12 -10.90
CA GLN A 65 14.29 -1.21 -10.00
C GLN A 65 13.23 -0.77 -8.97
N VAL A 66 13.35 0.46 -8.48
CA VAL A 66 12.36 1.02 -7.55
C VAL A 66 11.05 1.36 -8.28
N MET A 67 11.10 1.83 -9.52
CA MET A 67 9.88 2.00 -10.34
C MET A 67 9.19 0.66 -10.57
N ASN A 68 9.96 -0.40 -10.91
CA ASN A 68 9.44 -1.74 -11.16
C ASN A 68 8.73 -2.32 -9.91
N MET A 69 9.36 -2.25 -8.74
CA MET A 69 8.76 -2.76 -7.49
C MET A 69 7.52 -1.98 -7.05
N LEU A 70 7.44 -0.69 -7.40
CA LEU A 70 6.26 0.14 -7.16
C LEU A 70 5.17 -0.06 -8.22
N ASN A 71 5.31 -1.02 -9.12
CA ASN A 71 4.38 -1.27 -10.23
C ASN A 71 4.10 -0.03 -11.08
N VAL A 72 5.15 0.76 -11.36
CA VAL A 72 5.05 1.91 -12.27
C VAL A 72 5.02 1.39 -13.69
N LYS A 73 3.85 1.32 -14.29
CA LYS A 73 3.63 0.85 -15.66
C LYS A 73 3.74 1.96 -16.70
N TYR A 74 3.38 3.17 -16.33
CA TYR A 74 3.48 4.35 -17.19
C TYR A 74 4.32 5.43 -16.54
N VAL A 75 5.27 5.96 -17.30
CA VAL A 75 6.04 7.15 -16.93
C VAL A 75 5.70 8.26 -17.92
N ILE A 76 5.24 9.41 -17.43
CA ILE A 76 4.97 10.57 -18.28
C ILE A 76 6.30 11.21 -18.65
N GLN A 77 6.62 11.21 -19.92
CA GLN A 77 7.82 11.80 -20.48
C GLN A 77 7.49 12.96 -21.43
N GLN A 78 8.48 13.77 -21.74
CA GLN A 78 8.34 14.82 -22.77
C GLN A 78 9.28 14.51 -23.95
N ASP A 79 8.78 14.81 -25.16
CA ASP A 79 9.59 14.82 -26.36
C ASP A 79 10.41 16.11 -26.47
N ASP A 80 11.24 16.22 -27.51
CA ASP A 80 12.10 17.38 -27.77
C ASP A 80 11.29 18.67 -28.07
N GLU A 81 10.01 18.54 -28.41
CA GLU A 81 9.08 19.64 -28.65
C GLU A 81 8.32 20.06 -27.38
N GLY A 82 8.51 19.35 -26.27
CA GLY A 82 7.85 19.58 -24.99
C GLY A 82 6.45 18.94 -24.86
N ASN A 83 6.04 18.10 -25.81
CA ASN A 83 4.78 17.38 -25.70
C ASN A 83 4.91 16.19 -24.76
N SER A 84 3.96 16.05 -23.85
CA SER A 84 3.93 14.92 -22.91
C SER A 84 3.36 13.67 -23.58
N TYR A 85 3.99 12.52 -23.35
CA TYR A 85 3.52 11.20 -23.80
C TYR A 85 3.72 10.13 -22.73
N PRO A 86 2.89 9.04 -22.72
CA PRO A 86 3.05 7.95 -21.77
C PRO A 86 4.07 6.94 -22.28
N ALA A 87 5.22 6.86 -21.62
CA ALA A 87 6.20 5.80 -21.86
C ALA A 87 5.82 4.56 -21.05
N VAL A 88 5.66 3.42 -21.73
CA VAL A 88 5.35 2.14 -21.08
C VAL A 88 6.61 1.55 -20.46
N ASN A 89 6.55 1.16 -19.19
CA ASN A 89 7.58 0.36 -18.54
C ASN A 89 7.18 -1.13 -18.59
N PRO A 90 7.79 -1.92 -19.48
CA PRO A 90 7.45 -3.33 -19.60
C PRO A 90 7.98 -4.20 -18.45
N ASP A 91 8.91 -3.67 -17.65
CA ASP A 91 9.57 -4.38 -16.55
C ASP A 91 8.87 -4.15 -15.19
N ALA A 92 7.75 -3.44 -15.13
CA ALA A 92 6.96 -3.30 -13.92
C ALA A 92 6.64 -4.68 -13.33
N ASN A 93 6.91 -4.89 -12.04
CA ASN A 93 6.78 -6.21 -11.41
C ASN A 93 5.32 -6.71 -11.28
N GLY A 94 4.34 -5.82 -11.45
CA GLY A 94 2.93 -6.12 -11.22
C GLY A 94 2.52 -5.85 -9.77
N ASN A 95 1.35 -6.35 -9.40
CA ASN A 95 0.77 -6.10 -8.08
C ASN A 95 1.39 -6.97 -6.98
N ALA A 96 1.87 -8.17 -7.35
CA ALA A 96 2.58 -9.08 -6.46
C ALA A 96 3.44 -10.06 -7.28
N TRP A 97 4.53 -10.55 -6.69
CA TRP A 97 5.43 -11.52 -7.33
C TRP A 97 6.20 -12.32 -6.29
N PHE A 98 6.68 -13.51 -6.66
CA PHE A 98 7.60 -14.30 -5.86
C PHE A 98 9.05 -13.88 -6.11
N VAL A 99 9.86 -13.88 -5.04
CA VAL A 99 11.32 -13.65 -5.10
C VAL A 99 12.09 -14.91 -4.72
N ASP A 100 13.27 -15.08 -5.31
CA ASP A 100 14.14 -16.23 -5.01
C ASP A 100 15.15 -15.96 -3.90
N GLN A 101 15.35 -14.68 -3.55
CA GLN A 101 16.34 -14.28 -2.54
C GLN A 101 15.85 -13.15 -1.64
N LEU A 102 15.99 -13.34 -0.33
CA LEU A 102 15.99 -12.24 0.63
C LEU A 102 17.42 -11.74 0.83
N VAL A 103 17.63 -10.43 0.67
CA VAL A 103 18.90 -9.76 0.88
C VAL A 103 18.88 -9.14 2.28
N PRO A 104 19.62 -9.74 3.26
CA PRO A 104 19.58 -9.27 4.62
C PRO A 104 20.37 -7.96 4.78
N VAL A 105 19.79 -7.05 5.54
CA VAL A 105 20.43 -5.82 6.02
C VAL A 105 20.18 -5.66 7.51
N SER A 106 20.87 -4.73 8.17
CA SER A 106 20.82 -4.56 9.62
C SER A 106 20.22 -3.23 10.08
N SER A 107 19.81 -2.38 9.14
CA SER A 107 19.22 -1.08 9.43
C SER A 107 18.38 -0.55 8.27
N ALA A 108 17.46 0.37 8.55
CA ALA A 108 16.68 1.04 7.52
C ALA A 108 17.55 1.87 6.54
N ASN A 109 18.69 2.39 7.01
CA ASN A 109 19.63 3.10 6.13
C ASN A 109 20.31 2.14 5.13
N GLU A 110 20.72 0.95 5.59
CA GLU A 110 21.24 -0.07 4.69
C GLU A 110 20.16 -0.56 3.72
N GLU A 111 18.92 -0.71 4.20
CA GLU A 111 17.80 -1.16 3.41
C GLU A 111 17.55 -0.23 2.22
N ILE A 112 17.40 1.09 2.46
CA ILE A 112 17.16 2.05 1.38
C ILE A 112 18.36 2.16 0.42
N LEU A 113 19.60 2.15 0.91
CA LEU A 113 20.78 2.23 0.08
C LEU A 113 20.95 0.97 -0.79
N LYS A 114 20.56 -0.20 -0.27
CA LYS A 114 20.65 -1.47 -1.01
C LYS A 114 19.75 -1.52 -2.23
N LEU A 115 18.64 -0.77 -2.24
CA LEU A 115 17.74 -0.67 -3.41
C LEU A 115 18.40 -0.03 -4.64
N LYS A 116 19.61 0.50 -4.51
CA LYS A 116 20.37 0.99 -5.66
C LYS A 116 20.86 -0.15 -6.57
N ASP A 117 21.25 -1.27 -5.97
CA ASP A 117 21.97 -2.35 -6.62
C ASP A 117 21.30 -3.72 -6.40
N PHE A 118 19.96 -3.79 -6.37
CA PHE A 118 19.21 -5.03 -6.26
C PHE A 118 18.41 -5.29 -7.54
N ASN A 119 17.99 -6.53 -7.73
CA ASN A 119 17.04 -6.90 -8.78
C ASN A 119 15.66 -7.08 -8.16
N SER A 120 14.79 -6.10 -8.33
CA SER A 120 13.45 -6.09 -7.71
C SER A 120 12.57 -7.27 -8.13
N LYS A 121 12.84 -7.90 -9.27
CA LYS A 121 12.06 -9.04 -9.77
C LYS A 121 12.36 -10.33 -9.04
N THR A 122 13.61 -10.49 -8.55
CA THR A 122 14.09 -11.75 -7.98
C THR A 122 14.55 -11.61 -6.53
N GLN A 123 14.72 -10.39 -6.05
CA GLN A 123 15.24 -10.11 -4.71
C GLN A 123 14.28 -9.22 -3.92
N ALA A 124 14.24 -9.44 -2.60
CA ALA A 124 13.66 -8.50 -1.66
C ALA A 124 14.67 -8.18 -0.55
N VAL A 125 14.84 -6.89 -0.26
CA VAL A 125 15.72 -6.42 0.83
C VAL A 125 14.95 -6.44 2.14
N VAL A 126 15.53 -7.03 3.18
CA VAL A 126 14.86 -7.17 4.48
C VAL A 126 15.79 -6.81 5.65
N ASN A 127 15.26 -6.06 6.61
CA ASN A 127 15.97 -5.75 7.85
C ASN A 127 15.84 -6.93 8.83
N THR A 128 16.87 -7.77 8.92
CA THR A 128 16.86 -8.97 9.78
C THR A 128 17.01 -8.66 11.27
N LYS A 129 17.32 -7.43 11.67
CA LYS A 129 17.21 -7.02 13.07
C LYS A 129 15.77 -6.70 13.47
N GLU A 130 14.95 -6.24 12.52
CA GLU A 130 13.52 -6.00 12.72
C GLU A 130 12.74 -7.33 12.66
N TYR A 131 13.18 -8.25 11.79
CA TYR A 131 12.53 -9.54 11.55
C TYR A 131 13.53 -10.71 11.67
N PRO A 132 14.01 -11.04 12.89
CA PRO A 132 15.02 -12.09 13.10
C PRO A 132 14.53 -13.50 12.77
N GLU A 133 13.21 -13.71 12.65
CA GLU A 133 12.58 -14.97 12.24
C GLU A 133 12.67 -15.24 10.73
N LEU A 134 13.12 -14.28 9.92
CA LEU A 134 13.36 -14.47 8.50
C LEU A 134 14.74 -15.06 8.23
N THR A 135 14.93 -16.30 8.67
CA THR A 135 16.22 -17.02 8.56
C THR A 135 16.43 -17.71 7.22
N LYS A 136 15.34 -18.10 6.53
CA LYS A 136 15.42 -18.66 5.16
C LYS A 136 15.59 -17.54 4.15
N LEU A 137 16.78 -17.44 3.57
CA LEU A 137 17.15 -16.34 2.65
C LEU A 137 17.05 -16.72 1.16
N ARG A 138 16.77 -17.98 0.84
CA ARG A 138 16.62 -18.45 -0.55
C ARG A 138 15.37 -19.28 -0.72
N TYR A 139 14.70 -19.05 -1.82
CA TYR A 139 13.47 -19.71 -2.21
C TYR A 139 13.60 -20.25 -3.64
N SER A 140 12.88 -21.31 -3.93
CA SER A 140 12.84 -21.88 -5.28
C SER A 140 11.57 -21.38 -5.97
N VAL A 141 11.73 -20.52 -6.96
CA VAL A 141 10.63 -19.98 -7.78
C VAL A 141 10.66 -20.72 -9.11
N ASP A 142 9.60 -21.41 -9.44
CA ASP A 142 9.47 -22.13 -10.70
C ASP A 142 8.62 -21.34 -11.74
N SER A 143 8.52 -21.89 -12.95
CA SER A 143 7.83 -21.22 -14.06
C SER A 143 6.30 -21.14 -13.91
N VAL A 144 5.72 -21.87 -12.95
CA VAL A 144 4.28 -21.86 -12.68
C VAL A 144 3.92 -20.94 -11.51
N ALA A 145 4.92 -20.43 -10.81
CA ALA A 145 4.70 -19.54 -9.68
C ALA A 145 4.08 -18.22 -10.14
N SER A 146 2.89 -17.94 -9.64
CA SER A 146 2.14 -16.70 -9.93
C SER A 146 1.41 -16.19 -8.70
N ILE A 147 1.21 -14.88 -8.66
CA ILE A 147 0.28 -14.21 -7.74
C ILE A 147 -0.48 -13.16 -8.53
N ASP A 148 -1.79 -13.32 -8.59
CA ASP A 148 -2.67 -12.46 -9.36
C ASP A 148 -3.60 -11.69 -8.41
N LEU A 149 -3.72 -10.38 -8.62
CA LEU A 149 -4.67 -9.53 -7.90
C LEU A 149 -6.09 -9.83 -8.39
N VAL A 150 -6.98 -10.20 -7.47
CA VAL A 150 -8.37 -10.60 -7.77
C VAL A 150 -9.36 -9.51 -7.40
N ASP A 151 -9.15 -8.83 -6.23
CA ASP A 151 -10.01 -7.73 -5.77
C ASP A 151 -9.13 -6.61 -5.20
N TYR A 152 -9.45 -5.38 -5.58
CA TYR A 152 -8.70 -4.19 -5.17
C TYR A 152 -9.67 -3.12 -4.65
N ARG A 153 -9.72 -2.94 -3.34
CA ARG A 153 -10.47 -1.88 -2.66
C ARG A 153 -9.57 -1.12 -1.69
N PRO A 154 -9.91 0.11 -1.30
CA PRO A 154 -9.08 0.90 -0.40
C PRO A 154 -8.75 0.24 0.94
N ASP A 155 -9.64 -0.62 1.42
CA ASP A 155 -9.58 -1.31 2.71
C ASP A 155 -9.43 -2.83 2.60
N TYR A 156 -9.38 -3.37 1.38
CA TYR A 156 -9.34 -4.80 1.13
C TYR A 156 -8.60 -5.15 -0.16
N LEU A 157 -7.67 -6.09 -0.06
CA LEU A 157 -6.94 -6.64 -1.20
C LEU A 157 -7.06 -8.16 -1.17
N LYS A 158 -7.32 -8.75 -2.32
CA LYS A 158 -7.39 -10.20 -2.48
C LYS A 158 -6.52 -10.65 -3.65
N TYR A 159 -5.70 -11.67 -3.39
CA TYR A 159 -4.85 -12.27 -4.40
C TYR A 159 -5.10 -13.78 -4.46
N SER A 160 -4.89 -14.36 -5.63
CA SER A 160 -4.79 -15.79 -5.85
C SER A 160 -3.34 -16.13 -6.13
N SER A 161 -2.76 -17.08 -5.43
CA SER A 161 -1.39 -17.54 -5.65
C SER A 161 -1.33 -19.00 -6.07
N ASN A 162 -0.30 -19.34 -6.85
CA ASN A 162 0.02 -20.71 -7.22
C ASN A 162 1.55 -20.86 -7.25
N ASN A 163 2.10 -21.82 -6.52
CA ASN A 163 3.55 -22.11 -6.48
C ASN A 163 3.80 -23.56 -6.05
N SER A 164 4.78 -24.22 -6.67
CA SER A 164 5.09 -25.61 -6.34
C SER A 164 5.91 -25.78 -5.07
N ASN A 165 6.54 -24.70 -4.58
CA ASN A 165 7.42 -24.70 -3.41
C ASN A 165 6.99 -23.60 -2.43
N ASP A 166 7.33 -23.77 -1.14
CA ASP A 166 7.21 -22.65 -0.20
C ASP A 166 7.97 -21.43 -0.74
N GLY A 167 7.28 -20.31 -0.94
CA GLY A 167 7.78 -19.10 -1.54
C GLY A 167 7.84 -17.92 -0.57
N PHE A 168 8.47 -16.85 -1.02
CA PHE A 168 8.35 -15.52 -0.42
C PHE A 168 7.80 -14.55 -1.47
N ALA A 169 6.66 -13.97 -1.17
CA ALA A 169 5.98 -13.03 -2.04
C ALA A 169 6.23 -11.59 -1.62
N VAL A 170 6.38 -10.70 -2.60
CA VAL A 170 6.38 -9.25 -2.42
C VAL A 170 5.11 -8.70 -3.06
N PHE A 171 4.48 -7.75 -2.38
CA PHE A 171 3.27 -7.06 -2.83
C PHE A 171 3.60 -5.58 -3.04
N SER A 172 3.24 -5.04 -4.18
CA SER A 172 3.47 -3.63 -4.52
C SER A 172 2.53 -2.70 -3.75
N GLU A 173 2.44 -2.90 -2.43
CA GLU A 173 1.63 -2.10 -1.51
C GLU A 173 2.47 -1.68 -0.30
N MET A 174 2.21 -0.43 0.18
CA MET A 174 2.94 0.10 1.31
C MET A 174 2.69 -0.74 2.57
N HIS A 175 3.77 -1.13 3.24
CA HIS A 175 3.68 -1.75 4.56
C HIS A 175 3.24 -0.70 5.59
N TYR A 176 2.09 -0.92 6.19
CA TYR A 176 1.57 -0.09 7.27
C TYR A 176 1.04 -1.01 8.39
N PRO A 177 1.78 -1.17 9.50
CA PRO A 177 1.48 -2.19 10.52
C PRO A 177 0.23 -1.85 11.35
N SER A 178 -0.20 -0.58 11.37
CA SER A 178 -1.31 -0.13 12.23
C SER A 178 -2.65 -0.29 11.53
N GLY A 179 -3.08 -1.53 11.27
CA GLY A 179 -4.43 -1.81 10.80
C GLY A 179 -4.54 -2.80 9.64
N TRP A 180 -3.49 -3.05 8.87
CA TRP A 180 -3.52 -4.09 7.85
C TRP A 180 -3.22 -5.46 8.44
N ASN A 181 -4.22 -6.33 8.41
CA ASN A 181 -4.13 -7.75 8.78
C ASN A 181 -4.03 -8.60 7.51
N ALA A 182 -3.22 -9.66 7.56
CA ALA A 182 -3.04 -10.56 6.43
C ALA A 182 -3.54 -11.96 6.75
N PHE A 183 -4.06 -12.64 5.73
CA PHE A 183 -4.62 -13.98 5.84
C PHE A 183 -4.20 -14.82 4.64
N ILE A 184 -3.98 -16.12 4.86
CA ILE A 184 -3.89 -17.13 3.82
C ILE A 184 -4.99 -18.17 4.09
N ASP A 185 -5.88 -18.39 3.13
CA ASP A 185 -7.03 -19.28 3.23
C ASP A 185 -7.88 -19.01 4.50
N GLY A 186 -8.08 -17.73 4.81
CA GLY A 186 -8.81 -17.26 5.97
C GLY A 186 -8.07 -17.38 7.30
N LYS A 187 -6.83 -17.88 7.35
CA LYS A 187 -6.02 -17.99 8.57
C LYS A 187 -5.06 -16.80 8.68
N PRO A 188 -4.96 -16.16 9.86
CA PRO A 188 -4.02 -15.06 10.08
C PRO A 188 -2.59 -15.45 9.71
N GLN A 189 -1.89 -14.55 9.04
CA GLN A 189 -0.51 -14.74 8.60
C GLN A 189 0.30 -13.47 8.82
N ASP A 190 1.54 -13.63 9.28
CA ASP A 190 2.46 -12.50 9.41
C ASP A 190 2.86 -11.95 8.06
N HIS A 191 2.98 -10.63 7.97
CA HIS A 191 3.56 -9.95 6.84
C HIS A 191 4.66 -8.97 7.31
N TYR A 192 5.63 -8.75 6.46
CA TYR A 192 6.88 -8.09 6.79
C TYR A 192 7.06 -6.83 5.94
N LYS A 193 7.77 -5.84 6.46
CA LYS A 193 8.28 -4.75 5.65
C LYS A 193 9.51 -5.24 4.88
N VAL A 194 9.47 -5.09 3.56
CA VAL A 194 10.58 -5.37 2.66
C VAL A 194 10.79 -4.21 1.70
N ASP A 195 11.93 -4.17 1.06
CA ASP A 195 12.25 -3.14 0.07
C ASP A 195 11.99 -1.72 0.59
N TYR A 196 12.28 -1.53 1.89
CA TYR A 196 12.10 -0.29 2.63
C TYR A 196 10.65 0.14 2.89
N ALA A 197 9.71 -0.23 2.02
CA ALA A 197 8.35 0.29 2.08
C ALA A 197 7.25 -0.72 1.74
N LEU A 198 7.57 -1.85 1.11
CA LEU A 198 6.59 -2.79 0.59
C LEU A 198 6.23 -3.89 1.59
N ARG A 199 5.20 -4.67 1.28
CA ARG A 199 4.80 -5.85 2.06
C ARG A 199 5.46 -7.09 1.49
N GLY A 200 5.97 -7.95 2.36
CA GLY A 200 6.44 -9.29 2.04
C GLY A 200 5.75 -10.34 2.89
N MET A 201 5.61 -11.56 2.38
CA MET A 201 4.94 -12.65 3.08
C MET A 201 5.51 -14.01 2.70
N LYS A 202 5.60 -14.93 3.66
CA LYS A 202 5.84 -16.35 3.38
C LYS A 202 4.54 -16.98 2.89
N VAL A 203 4.59 -17.64 1.72
CA VAL A 203 3.43 -18.32 1.11
C VAL A 203 3.76 -19.81 1.00
N PRO A 204 2.94 -20.70 1.56
CA PRO A 204 3.14 -22.15 1.43
C PRO A 204 3.09 -22.61 -0.03
N ALA A 205 3.58 -23.81 -0.31
CA ALA A 205 3.40 -24.46 -1.61
C ALA A 205 1.93 -24.82 -1.85
N GLY A 206 1.47 -24.60 -3.07
CA GLY A 206 0.09 -24.90 -3.49
C GLY A 206 -0.63 -23.69 -4.07
N GLN A 207 -1.94 -23.84 -4.17
CA GLN A 207 -2.86 -22.76 -4.54
C GLN A 207 -3.47 -22.18 -3.28
N HIS A 208 -3.37 -20.87 -3.11
CA HIS A 208 -3.85 -20.18 -1.93
C HIS A 208 -4.57 -18.89 -2.30
N GLU A 209 -5.52 -18.52 -1.43
CA GLU A 209 -6.13 -17.22 -1.40
C GLU A 209 -5.43 -16.36 -0.34
N ILE A 210 -4.92 -15.20 -0.74
CA ILE A 210 -4.24 -14.27 0.15
C ILE A 210 -5.11 -13.02 0.27
N GLU A 211 -5.42 -12.61 1.50
CA GLU A 211 -6.23 -11.43 1.77
C GLU A 211 -5.46 -10.45 2.67
N PHE A 212 -5.60 -9.18 2.39
CA PHE A 212 -5.24 -8.11 3.32
C PHE A 212 -6.49 -7.29 3.65
N LYS A 213 -6.75 -7.08 4.94
CA LYS A 213 -7.92 -6.32 5.46
C LYS A 213 -7.44 -5.17 6.31
N PHE A 214 -7.97 -3.98 6.06
CA PHE A 214 -7.65 -2.80 6.87
C PHE A 214 -8.64 -2.68 8.03
N GLU A 215 -8.22 -3.11 9.20
CA GLU A 215 -9.04 -3.19 10.42
C GLU A 215 -8.29 -2.53 11.59
N PRO A 216 -8.14 -1.19 11.59
CA PRO A 216 -7.38 -0.51 12.62
C PRO A 216 -8.14 -0.50 13.97
N GLU A 217 -7.60 -1.15 14.98
CA GLU A 217 -8.16 -1.25 16.34
C GLU A 217 -8.50 0.12 16.97
N VAL A 218 -7.71 1.14 16.63
CA VAL A 218 -7.93 2.52 17.07
C VAL A 218 -9.29 3.06 16.61
N VAL A 219 -9.76 2.69 15.42
CA VAL A 219 -11.06 3.12 14.88
C VAL A 219 -12.19 2.39 15.59
N GLU A 220 -12.05 1.10 15.84
CA GLU A 220 -13.03 0.30 16.57
C GLU A 220 -13.19 0.80 18.00
N THR A 221 -12.09 0.94 18.72
CA THR A 221 -12.06 1.48 20.10
C THR A 221 -12.63 2.89 20.16
N GLY A 222 -12.25 3.77 19.24
CA GLY A 222 -12.76 5.14 19.15
C GLY A 222 -14.27 5.18 18.93
N SER A 223 -14.80 4.30 18.08
CA SER A 223 -16.24 4.19 17.82
C SER A 223 -17.00 3.74 19.06
N GLN A 224 -16.48 2.76 19.80
CA GLN A 224 -17.09 2.28 21.06
C GLN A 224 -17.11 3.38 22.12
N ILE A 225 -16.01 4.11 22.30
CA ILE A 225 -15.94 5.25 23.24
C ILE A 225 -16.94 6.34 22.85
N THR A 226 -17.02 6.67 21.57
CA THR A 226 -17.94 7.67 21.04
C THR A 226 -19.39 7.25 21.27
N LEU A 227 -19.73 6.00 21.04
CA LEU A 227 -21.06 5.47 21.28
C LEU A 227 -21.44 5.56 22.76
N ALA A 228 -20.55 5.13 23.66
CA ALA A 228 -20.76 5.21 25.10
C ALA A 228 -20.95 6.66 25.59
N ALA A 229 -20.12 7.59 25.09
CA ALA A 229 -20.23 9.01 25.41
C ALA A 229 -21.56 9.62 24.92
N ASN A 230 -22.01 9.27 23.73
CA ASN A 230 -23.28 9.74 23.18
C ASN A 230 -24.50 9.19 23.96
N ILE A 231 -24.45 7.93 24.38
CA ILE A 231 -25.50 7.35 25.24
C ILE A 231 -25.53 8.09 26.58
N LEU A 232 -24.38 8.31 27.21
CA LEU A 232 -24.30 9.02 28.48
C LEU A 232 -24.85 10.45 28.38
N LEU A 233 -24.47 11.18 27.31
CA LEU A 233 -24.97 12.51 27.04
C LEU A 233 -26.50 12.52 26.88
N GLY A 234 -27.05 11.56 26.12
CA GLY A 234 -28.48 11.40 25.95
C GLY A 234 -29.20 11.19 27.27
N LEU A 235 -28.66 10.33 28.15
CA LEU A 235 -29.22 10.09 29.48
C LEU A 235 -29.20 11.34 30.36
N ILE A 236 -28.13 12.13 30.33
CA ILE A 236 -28.01 13.40 31.05
C ILE A 236 -29.09 14.41 30.56
N ILE A 237 -29.25 14.54 29.24
CA ILE A 237 -30.28 15.42 28.65
C ILE A 237 -31.70 15.00 29.05
N VAL A 238 -32.02 13.73 28.87
CA VAL A 238 -33.34 13.20 29.20
C VAL A 238 -33.61 13.32 30.70
N GLY A 239 -32.62 12.97 31.54
CA GLY A 239 -32.71 13.09 32.99
C GLY A 239 -32.87 14.55 33.46
N GLY A 240 -32.13 15.47 32.85
CA GLY A 240 -32.25 16.91 33.12
C GLY A 240 -33.60 17.49 32.75
N LEU A 241 -34.10 17.16 31.56
CA LEU A 241 -35.46 17.55 31.13
C LEU A 241 -36.52 16.95 32.02
N GLY A 242 -36.43 15.67 32.37
CA GLY A 242 -37.32 15.02 33.32
C GLY A 242 -37.33 15.73 34.67
N PHE A 243 -36.16 16.00 35.23
CA PHE A 243 -36.03 16.70 36.52
C PHE A 243 -36.67 18.09 36.51
N THR A 244 -36.45 18.88 35.45
CA THR A 244 -37.07 20.22 35.34
C THR A 244 -38.61 20.15 35.24
N LEU A 245 -39.16 19.20 34.47
CA LEU A 245 -40.60 18.98 34.34
C LEU A 245 -41.25 18.52 35.64
N PHE A 246 -40.58 17.67 36.40
CA PHE A 246 -41.08 17.19 37.69
C PHE A 246 -41.03 18.29 38.80
N ARG A 247 -39.99 19.13 38.74
CA ARG A 247 -39.85 20.24 39.70
C ARG A 247 -40.87 21.35 39.45
N GLY A 248 -41.11 21.70 38.16
CA GLY A 248 -42.14 22.69 37.81
C GLY A 248 -43.55 22.33 38.27
N LYS A 249 -43.92 21.05 38.28
CA LYS A 249 -45.22 20.59 38.80
C LYS A 249 -45.38 20.66 40.31
N LYS A 250 -44.30 20.73 41.09
CA LYS A 250 -44.35 20.83 42.55
C LYS A 250 -44.50 22.27 43.04
N GLU A 251 -44.21 23.27 42.23
CA GLU A 251 -44.33 24.68 42.56
C GLU A 251 -45.71 25.26 42.23
N GLU A 252 -46.57 24.51 41.47
CA GLU A 252 -47.95 24.90 41.10
C GLU A 252 -49.04 24.24 41.97
N SER A 253 -48.70 23.42 42.94
CA SER A 253 -49.60 22.75 43.88
C SER A 253 -49.41 23.28 45.32
#